data_26701fa4656c659872a6df73248ad18d
#
_entry.id   26701fa4656c659872a6df73248ad18d
#
_cell.length_a   1.000
_cell.length_b   1.000
_cell.length_c   1.000
_cell.angle_alpha   90.00
_cell.angle_beta   90.00
_cell.angle_gamma   90.00
#
_symmetry.space_group_name_H-M   'P 1'
#
loop_
_entity.id
_entity.type
_entity.pdbx_description
1 polymer ?
#
loop_
_entity_poly.entity_id
_entity_poly.type
_entity_poly.pdbx_seq_one_letter_code
_entity_poly.pdbx_strand_id
1 'polypeptide(L)'
;MLKQRTLRNPIKAVGIGLHTGKNITMELLPAEVNTGINFIRSDISEDFLIPAIAENVGDTSLSTALIKDDIKISTIEHLLSAIAGLGVDNCVIKVNGPEVPIMDGSSSPFVFLIQSAGLEDQNALKKFIKVKKEITVTRDDAYASIKPFNGFKVSFKVDFDHPVHKKLPTESIIDFSSTSFVKEVCRARTFGSWNEKELLQSKNLALGASVSNAIVFGEEEILNEEGLRFNDEIVKHKMLDAIGDLYLLGGNLIGQFSGYKSGHALNNQLLRKIIEDNEAYEVIEFENSENAPISYVRPPFGDIE
;
A
#
# COMPACT_ATOMS: atom_id res chain seq x y z
N MET A 1 -11.76 23.58 4.61
CA MET A 1 -10.48 23.32 3.88
C MET A 1 -10.09 21.86 4.09
N LEU A 2 -9.63 21.18 3.06
CA LEU A 2 -9.06 19.83 3.22
C LEU A 2 -7.56 19.94 3.44
N LYS A 3 -7.13 19.62 4.66
CA LYS A 3 -5.75 19.81 5.11
C LYS A 3 -4.91 18.55 4.95
N GLN A 4 -3.58 18.73 4.88
CA GLN A 4 -2.63 17.64 5.04
C GLN A 4 -2.75 17.03 6.44
N ARG A 5 -2.32 15.76 6.56
CA ARG A 5 -2.38 15.00 7.80
C ARG A 5 -1.05 14.36 8.14
N THR A 6 -0.79 14.32 9.44
CA THR A 6 0.26 13.52 10.05
C THR A 6 -0.30 12.73 11.22
N LEU A 7 0.52 11.91 11.87
CA LEU A 7 0.18 11.27 13.14
C LEU A 7 0.23 12.31 14.26
N ARG A 8 -0.64 12.16 15.27
CA ARG A 8 -0.59 13.01 16.48
C ARG A 8 0.54 12.60 17.41
N ASN A 9 0.74 11.29 17.58
CA ASN A 9 1.72 10.72 18.49
C ASN A 9 2.58 9.66 17.78
N PRO A 10 3.85 9.49 18.18
CA PRO A 10 4.64 8.34 17.79
C PRO A 10 3.97 7.03 18.21
N ILE A 11 4.11 5.98 17.41
CA ILE A 11 3.65 4.64 17.76
C ILE A 11 4.63 3.59 17.27
N LYS A 12 4.82 2.54 18.10
CA LYS A 12 5.75 1.43 17.80
C LYS A 12 4.99 0.12 17.66
N ALA A 13 5.51 -0.74 16.80
CA ALA A 13 5.10 -2.13 16.69
C ALA A 13 6.31 -3.03 16.47
N VAL A 14 6.17 -4.28 16.84
CA VAL A 14 7.14 -5.34 16.57
C VAL A 14 6.43 -6.44 15.81
N GLY A 15 7.06 -6.95 14.79
CA GLY A 15 6.55 -8.07 14.02
C GLY A 15 7.67 -8.79 13.30
N ILE A 16 7.31 -9.79 12.50
CA ILE A 16 8.25 -10.60 11.73
C ILE A 16 8.32 -10.09 10.29
N GLY A 17 9.52 -10.03 9.73
CA GLY A 17 9.70 -9.83 8.31
C GLY A 17 9.23 -11.05 7.52
N LEU A 18 8.38 -10.84 6.50
CA LEU A 18 7.84 -11.93 5.67
C LEU A 18 8.95 -12.74 4.99
N HIS A 19 9.92 -12.04 4.41
CA HIS A 19 10.99 -12.69 3.65
C HIS A 19 12.18 -13.06 4.52
N THR A 20 12.59 -12.19 5.45
CA THR A 20 13.77 -12.40 6.28
C THR A 20 13.54 -13.32 7.48
N GLY A 21 12.30 -13.46 7.96
CA GLY A 21 11.98 -14.16 9.20
C GLY A 21 12.51 -13.48 10.47
N LYS A 22 13.06 -12.28 10.36
CA LYS A 22 13.65 -11.54 11.51
C LYS A 22 12.59 -10.74 12.25
N ASN A 23 12.79 -10.55 13.54
CA ASN A 23 12.01 -9.60 14.32
C ASN A 23 12.38 -8.17 13.89
N ILE A 24 11.38 -7.40 13.48
CA ILE A 24 11.51 -6.01 13.06
C ILE A 24 10.72 -5.12 14.01
N THR A 25 11.40 -4.13 14.56
CA THR A 25 10.76 -3.01 15.25
C THR A 25 10.50 -1.92 14.24
N MET A 26 9.25 -1.48 14.17
CA MET A 26 8.81 -0.36 13.34
C MET A 26 8.28 0.75 14.24
N GLU A 27 8.61 2.00 13.93
CA GLU A 27 8.09 3.19 14.58
C GLU A 27 7.53 4.15 13.53
N LEU A 28 6.29 4.59 13.71
CA LEU A 28 5.66 5.63 12.91
C LEU A 28 5.72 6.94 13.70
N LEU A 29 6.24 7.99 13.07
CA LEU A 29 6.47 9.30 13.69
C LEU A 29 5.71 10.39 12.95
N PRO A 30 5.17 11.40 13.67
CA PRO A 30 4.71 12.64 13.04
C PRO A 30 5.82 13.26 12.18
N ALA A 31 5.41 13.96 11.12
CA ALA A 31 6.33 14.69 10.26
C ALA A 31 5.75 16.06 9.88
N GLU A 32 6.63 16.99 9.53
CA GLU A 32 6.25 18.34 9.13
C GLU A 32 5.46 18.39 7.82
N VAL A 33 4.76 19.49 7.59
CA VAL A 33 4.01 19.72 6.34
C VAL A 33 4.91 19.60 5.11
N ASN A 34 4.37 19.02 4.03
CA ASN A 34 5.06 18.85 2.74
C ASN A 34 6.32 17.96 2.78
N THR A 35 6.52 17.17 3.82
CA THR A 35 7.66 16.23 3.86
C THR A 35 7.39 14.92 3.16
N GLY A 36 6.10 14.56 2.97
CA GLY A 36 5.71 13.28 2.40
C GLY A 36 6.00 12.10 3.34
N ILE A 37 6.02 10.90 2.78
CA ILE A 37 6.32 9.67 3.51
C ILE A 37 7.80 9.36 3.33
N ASN A 38 8.51 9.18 4.44
CA ASN A 38 9.94 8.89 4.44
C ASN A 38 10.25 7.69 5.31
N PHE A 39 11.18 6.86 4.86
CA PHE A 39 11.66 5.71 5.61
C PHE A 39 13.08 5.94 6.14
N ILE A 40 13.40 5.34 7.29
CA ILE A 40 14.72 5.30 7.91
C ILE A 40 15.06 3.85 8.28
N ARG A 41 16.25 3.39 7.90
CA ARG A 41 16.88 2.15 8.39
C ARG A 41 17.69 2.48 9.64
N SER A 42 17.01 2.45 10.81
CA SER A 42 17.61 2.88 12.07
C SER A 42 18.76 1.99 12.56
N ASP A 43 18.87 0.77 12.06
CA ASP A 43 20.01 -0.13 12.28
C ASP A 43 21.25 0.23 11.45
N ILE A 44 21.12 1.13 10.46
CA ILE A 44 22.20 1.61 9.59
C ILE A 44 22.50 3.08 9.88
N SER A 45 21.48 3.94 9.85
CA SER A 45 21.60 5.38 10.08
C SER A 45 20.27 5.94 10.59
N GLU A 46 20.32 6.79 11.62
CA GLU A 46 19.14 7.49 12.17
C GLU A 46 18.70 8.71 11.34
N ASP A 47 19.60 9.25 10.51
CA ASP A 47 19.40 10.52 9.80
C ASP A 47 19.20 10.34 8.28
N PHE A 48 19.37 9.11 7.74
CA PHE A 48 19.28 8.87 6.30
C PHE A 48 17.84 8.60 5.88
N LEU A 49 17.20 9.61 5.28
CA LEU A 49 15.84 9.55 4.78
C LEU A 49 15.76 8.93 3.37
N ILE A 50 14.90 7.95 3.21
CA ILE A 50 14.54 7.34 1.94
C ILE A 50 13.09 7.75 1.63
N PRO A 51 12.85 8.72 0.73
CA PRO A 51 11.50 9.10 0.33
C PRO A 51 10.76 7.93 -0.32
N ALA A 52 9.50 7.73 0.08
CA ALA A 52 8.61 6.75 -0.52
C ALA A 52 8.04 7.31 -1.83
N ILE A 53 8.85 7.29 -2.87
CA ILE A 53 8.51 7.75 -4.23
C ILE A 53 8.88 6.69 -5.25
N ALA A 54 8.23 6.73 -6.41
CA ALA A 54 8.36 5.72 -7.47
C ALA A 54 9.80 5.56 -7.97
N GLU A 55 10.58 6.65 -7.98
CA GLU A 55 11.97 6.67 -8.44
C GLU A 55 12.91 5.90 -7.50
N ASN A 56 12.57 5.79 -6.22
CA ASN A 56 13.34 5.03 -5.24
C ASN A 56 12.97 3.54 -5.18
N VAL A 57 11.96 3.09 -5.95
CA VAL A 57 11.65 1.67 -6.08
C VAL A 57 12.73 0.99 -6.91
N GLY A 58 13.47 0.08 -6.29
CA GLY A 58 14.60 -0.62 -6.93
C GLY A 58 14.39 -2.13 -7.11
N ASP A 59 13.47 -2.73 -6.33
CA ASP A 59 13.13 -4.15 -6.44
C ASP A 59 11.61 -4.33 -6.26
N THR A 60 11.04 -5.15 -7.13
CA THR A 60 9.60 -5.46 -7.15
C THR A 60 9.35 -6.97 -7.17
N SER A 61 10.35 -7.77 -6.77
CA SER A 61 10.25 -9.22 -6.68
C SER A 61 9.52 -9.61 -5.40
N LEU A 62 8.27 -10.07 -5.53
CA LEU A 62 7.37 -10.51 -4.45
C LEU A 62 6.92 -9.41 -3.46
N SER A 63 7.47 -8.21 -3.52
CA SER A 63 7.08 -7.04 -2.72
C SER A 63 7.63 -5.78 -3.36
N THR A 64 7.15 -4.63 -2.93
CA THR A 64 7.75 -3.34 -3.31
C THR A 64 8.87 -2.97 -2.34
N ALA A 65 10.06 -2.71 -2.87
CA ALA A 65 11.21 -2.29 -2.08
C ALA A 65 11.76 -0.93 -2.52
N LEU A 66 11.97 -0.05 -1.55
CA LEU A 66 12.77 1.17 -1.74
C LEU A 66 14.24 0.82 -1.64
N ILE A 67 15.03 1.38 -2.56
CA ILE A 67 16.49 1.27 -2.58
C ILE A 67 17.07 2.65 -2.84
N LYS A 68 17.95 3.10 -1.93
CA LYS A 68 18.70 4.34 -2.08
C LYS A 68 20.06 4.17 -1.44
N ASP A 69 21.14 4.48 -2.19
CA ASP A 69 22.53 4.34 -1.74
C ASP A 69 22.79 2.97 -1.05
N ASP A 70 22.39 1.87 -1.72
CA ASP A 70 22.50 0.48 -1.26
C ASP A 70 21.68 0.11 0.00
N ILE A 71 20.94 1.05 0.57
CA ILE A 71 20.02 0.78 1.68
C ILE A 71 18.67 0.34 1.13
N LYS A 72 18.25 -0.88 1.50
CA LYS A 72 16.99 -1.49 1.06
C LYS A 72 15.98 -1.57 2.21
N ILE A 73 14.71 -1.24 1.91
CA ILE A 73 13.53 -1.51 2.75
C ILE A 73 12.44 -2.10 1.87
N SER A 74 12.06 -3.35 2.11
CA SER A 74 11.05 -4.08 1.33
C SER A 74 9.71 -4.21 2.04
N THR A 75 8.71 -4.73 1.33
CA THR A 75 7.35 -5.04 1.83
C THR A 75 6.65 -3.80 2.39
N ILE A 76 6.79 -2.68 1.67
CA ILE A 76 6.24 -1.37 2.09
C ILE A 76 4.78 -1.18 1.68
N GLU A 77 4.28 -1.94 0.71
CA GLU A 77 2.99 -1.79 0.06
C GLU A 77 1.80 -1.85 1.02
N HIS A 78 1.79 -2.76 2.00
CA HIS A 78 0.68 -2.89 2.94
C HIS A 78 0.59 -1.70 3.90
N LEU A 79 1.74 -1.20 4.36
CA LEU A 79 1.82 0.00 5.21
C LEU A 79 1.43 1.25 4.41
N LEU A 80 1.96 1.41 3.19
CA LEU A 80 1.61 2.54 2.32
C LEU A 80 0.12 2.53 1.96
N SER A 81 -0.48 1.34 1.79
CA SER A 81 -1.91 1.20 1.57
C SER A 81 -2.73 1.71 2.77
N ALA A 82 -2.31 1.42 4.01
CA ALA A 82 -2.94 1.96 5.22
C ALA A 82 -2.79 3.49 5.32
N ILE A 83 -1.60 4.01 5.02
CA ILE A 83 -1.29 5.44 4.99
C ILE A 83 -2.17 6.17 3.97
N ALA A 84 -2.26 5.66 2.74
CA ALA A 84 -3.15 6.16 1.69
C ALA A 84 -4.62 6.07 2.12
N GLY A 85 -5.02 4.92 2.68
CA GLY A 85 -6.39 4.63 3.13
C GLY A 85 -6.89 5.59 4.18
N LEU A 86 -6.05 6.08 5.06
CA LEU A 86 -6.38 7.03 6.12
C LEU A 86 -6.04 8.49 5.75
N GLY A 87 -5.45 8.70 4.57
CA GLY A 87 -5.11 10.02 4.05
C GLY A 87 -4.02 10.72 4.85
N VAL A 88 -3.00 9.99 5.29
CA VAL A 88 -1.79 10.54 5.93
C VAL A 88 -0.86 11.05 4.84
N ASP A 89 -0.50 12.32 4.89
CA ASP A 89 0.37 12.95 3.88
C ASP A 89 1.84 12.98 4.31
N ASN A 90 2.09 13.09 5.61
CA ASN A 90 3.43 13.30 6.15
C ASN A 90 3.69 12.33 7.31
N CYS A 91 4.71 11.49 7.18
CA CYS A 91 5.09 10.52 8.21
C CYS A 91 6.53 10.08 8.03
N VAL A 92 7.27 9.91 9.13
CA VAL A 92 8.56 9.22 9.12
C VAL A 92 8.38 7.82 9.69
N ILE A 93 8.87 6.83 8.97
CA ILE A 93 8.77 5.41 9.29
C ILE A 93 10.17 4.89 9.57
N LYS A 94 10.45 4.54 10.84
CA LYS A 94 11.72 3.92 11.21
C LYS A 94 11.57 2.41 11.29
N VAL A 95 12.48 1.67 10.68
CA VAL A 95 12.59 0.21 10.81
C VAL A 95 14.02 -0.19 11.14
N ASN A 96 14.20 -1.14 12.05
CA ASN A 96 15.53 -1.66 12.43
C ASN A 96 15.97 -2.87 11.60
N GLY A 97 15.48 -2.98 10.37
CA GLY A 97 15.76 -4.11 9.50
C GLY A 97 15.37 -3.84 8.04
N PRO A 98 15.67 -4.78 7.12
CA PRO A 98 15.57 -4.57 5.67
C PRO A 98 14.14 -4.66 5.12
N GLU A 99 13.13 -4.82 5.96
CA GLU A 99 11.72 -4.88 5.52
C GLU A 99 10.76 -4.37 6.58
N VAL A 100 9.58 -3.96 6.17
CA VAL A 100 8.44 -3.65 7.06
C VAL A 100 7.90 -4.97 7.63
N PRO A 101 7.54 -5.06 8.93
CA PRO A 101 6.98 -6.29 9.48
C PRO A 101 5.65 -6.63 8.79
N ILE A 102 5.45 -7.92 8.49
CA ILE A 102 4.27 -8.38 7.74
C ILE A 102 2.96 -8.30 8.53
N MET A 103 3.06 -8.28 9.85
CA MET A 103 1.93 -8.31 10.78
C MET A 103 1.04 -9.55 10.55
N ASP A 104 -0.25 -9.34 10.24
CA ASP A 104 -1.20 -10.41 9.91
C ASP A 104 -1.32 -10.66 8.39
N GLY A 105 -0.45 -10.04 7.59
CA GLY A 105 -0.46 -10.12 6.13
C GLY A 105 -1.39 -9.16 5.43
N SER A 106 -2.08 -8.27 6.16
CA SER A 106 -2.99 -7.25 5.62
C SER A 106 -2.58 -5.84 6.03
N SER A 107 -3.30 -4.82 5.57
CA SER A 107 -3.12 -3.42 6.03
C SER A 107 -3.82 -3.14 7.37
N SER A 108 -4.70 -4.02 7.86
CA SER A 108 -5.53 -3.78 9.03
C SER A 108 -4.74 -3.44 10.31
N PRO A 109 -3.64 -4.13 10.66
CA PRO A 109 -2.83 -3.78 11.82
C PRO A 109 -2.22 -2.38 11.71
N PHE A 110 -1.80 -1.96 10.51
CA PHE A 110 -1.27 -0.61 10.29
C PHE A 110 -2.35 0.45 10.40
N VAL A 111 -3.57 0.18 9.89
CA VAL A 111 -4.74 1.04 10.10
C VAL A 111 -5.00 1.22 11.60
N PHE A 112 -4.98 0.12 12.36
CA PHE A 112 -5.16 0.18 13.82
C PHE A 112 -4.07 1.01 14.51
N LEU A 113 -2.80 0.83 14.13
CA LEU A 113 -1.68 1.61 14.69
C LEU A 113 -1.84 3.11 14.40
N ILE A 114 -2.13 3.48 13.14
CA ILE A 114 -2.30 4.88 12.75
C ILE A 114 -3.49 5.51 13.49
N GLN A 115 -4.61 4.80 13.61
CA GLN A 115 -5.77 5.26 14.37
C GLN A 115 -5.47 5.40 15.87
N SER A 116 -4.67 4.48 16.43
CA SER A 116 -4.27 4.52 17.84
C SER A 116 -3.29 5.67 18.15
N ALA A 117 -2.39 5.98 17.21
CA ALA A 117 -1.53 7.17 17.29
C ALA A 117 -2.33 8.47 17.23
N GLY A 118 -3.53 8.41 16.63
CA GLY A 118 -4.35 9.57 16.29
C GLY A 118 -3.84 10.28 15.04
N LEU A 119 -4.73 10.99 14.37
CA LEU A 119 -4.43 11.82 13.22
C LEU A 119 -4.55 13.29 13.60
N GLU A 120 -3.72 14.13 12.98
CA GLU A 120 -3.70 15.57 13.15
C GLU A 120 -3.73 16.29 11.80
N ASP A 121 -4.66 17.21 11.64
CA ASP A 121 -4.73 18.07 10.46
C ASP A 121 -3.68 19.19 10.59
N GLN A 122 -2.86 19.35 9.56
CA GLN A 122 -1.76 20.31 9.53
C GLN A 122 -2.16 21.62 8.82
N ASN A 123 -1.40 22.69 9.05
CA ASN A 123 -1.71 23.99 8.45
C ASN A 123 -1.20 24.13 6.99
N ALA A 124 -1.55 23.18 6.15
CA ALA A 124 -1.31 23.20 4.71
C ALA A 124 -2.44 22.45 3.97
N LEU A 125 -2.78 22.86 2.76
CA LEU A 125 -3.78 22.17 1.94
C LEU A 125 -3.28 20.81 1.50
N LYS A 126 -4.19 19.83 1.49
CA LYS A 126 -3.91 18.49 0.97
C LYS A 126 -3.79 18.53 -0.54
N LYS A 127 -2.69 17.95 -1.05
CA LYS A 127 -2.40 17.84 -2.47
C LYS A 127 -2.97 16.55 -3.06
N PHE A 128 -3.52 16.66 -4.25
CA PHE A 128 -4.00 15.53 -5.03
C PHE A 128 -3.32 15.51 -6.39
N ILE A 129 -2.98 14.33 -6.84
CA ILE A 129 -2.45 14.08 -8.18
C ILE A 129 -3.63 13.68 -9.05
N LYS A 130 -4.12 14.60 -9.88
CA LYS A 130 -5.26 14.37 -10.76
C LYS A 130 -4.79 13.94 -12.14
N VAL A 131 -5.21 12.76 -12.53
CA VAL A 131 -4.92 12.19 -13.85
C VAL A 131 -5.70 12.93 -14.93
N LYS A 132 -5.02 13.34 -16.02
CA LYS A 132 -5.58 14.12 -17.12
C LYS A 132 -5.79 13.32 -18.39
N LYS A 133 -5.02 12.25 -18.61
CA LYS A 133 -5.15 11.36 -19.75
C LYS A 133 -4.95 9.91 -19.38
N GLU A 134 -5.43 9.01 -20.21
CA GLU A 134 -5.24 7.58 -20.01
C GLU A 134 -3.79 7.18 -20.31
N ILE A 135 -3.22 6.41 -19.37
CA ILE A 135 -1.89 5.81 -19.51
C ILE A 135 -2.02 4.32 -19.20
N THR A 136 -1.43 3.51 -20.05
CA THR A 136 -1.40 2.06 -19.92
C THR A 136 0.02 1.55 -20.10
N VAL A 137 0.41 0.58 -19.28
CA VAL A 137 1.61 -0.25 -19.41
C VAL A 137 1.20 -1.70 -19.50
N THR A 138 1.92 -2.47 -20.29
CA THR A 138 1.62 -3.89 -20.56
C THR A 138 2.87 -4.73 -20.46
N ARG A 139 2.71 -5.98 -20.02
CA ARG A 139 3.72 -7.03 -20.08
C ARG A 139 3.01 -8.33 -20.40
N ASP A 140 3.32 -8.95 -21.52
CA ASP A 140 2.60 -10.11 -22.05
C ASP A 140 1.09 -9.82 -22.13
N ASP A 141 0.25 -10.60 -21.46
CA ASP A 141 -1.20 -10.39 -21.36
C ASP A 141 -1.62 -9.52 -20.16
N ALA A 142 -0.67 -9.14 -19.28
CA ALA A 142 -0.93 -8.33 -18.11
C ALA A 142 -0.91 -6.83 -18.43
N TYR A 143 -1.71 -6.04 -17.72
CA TYR A 143 -1.66 -4.57 -17.82
C TYR A 143 -1.94 -3.88 -16.49
N ALA A 144 -1.42 -2.65 -16.38
CA ALA A 144 -1.83 -1.63 -15.42
C ALA A 144 -2.18 -0.35 -16.18
N SER A 145 -3.34 0.20 -15.92
CA SER A 145 -3.85 1.39 -16.59
C SER A 145 -4.42 2.38 -15.60
N ILE A 146 -4.29 3.66 -15.89
CA ILE A 146 -4.96 4.74 -15.17
C ILE A 146 -5.58 5.72 -16.17
N LYS A 147 -6.77 6.23 -15.85
CA LYS A 147 -7.49 7.19 -16.68
C LYS A 147 -8.18 8.25 -15.83
N PRO A 148 -8.57 9.40 -16.42
CA PRO A 148 -9.32 10.44 -15.74
C PRO A 148 -10.62 9.90 -15.13
N PHE A 149 -10.87 10.27 -13.88
CA PHE A 149 -12.06 9.94 -13.12
C PHE A 149 -12.25 10.96 -12.00
N ASN A 150 -13.47 11.33 -11.68
CA ASN A 150 -13.75 12.25 -10.57
C ASN A 150 -13.92 11.47 -9.28
N GLY A 151 -12.83 11.14 -8.62
CA GLY A 151 -12.69 10.28 -7.45
C GLY A 151 -11.44 9.43 -7.56
N PHE A 152 -11.30 8.44 -6.69
CA PHE A 152 -10.32 7.39 -6.87
C PHE A 152 -11.04 6.04 -6.94
N LYS A 153 -10.96 5.42 -8.11
CA LYS A 153 -11.56 4.11 -8.37
C LYS A 153 -10.46 3.10 -8.62
N VAL A 154 -10.56 1.95 -7.98
CA VAL A 154 -9.62 0.83 -8.19
C VAL A 154 -10.41 -0.38 -8.67
N SER A 155 -10.02 -0.91 -9.82
CA SER A 155 -10.52 -2.16 -10.39
C SER A 155 -9.37 -3.11 -10.56
N PHE A 156 -9.53 -4.35 -10.15
CA PHE A 156 -8.50 -5.37 -10.30
C PHE A 156 -9.08 -6.70 -10.73
N LYS A 157 -8.40 -7.35 -11.68
CA LYS A 157 -8.72 -8.70 -12.11
C LYS A 157 -7.49 -9.58 -12.06
N VAL A 158 -7.63 -10.73 -11.40
CA VAL A 158 -6.62 -11.78 -11.29
C VAL A 158 -6.97 -12.96 -12.19
N ASP A 159 -5.94 -13.68 -12.61
CA ASP A 159 -6.08 -14.92 -13.36
C ASP A 159 -4.92 -15.84 -12.99
N PHE A 160 -5.14 -16.65 -11.96
CA PHE A 160 -4.17 -17.62 -11.47
C PHE A 160 -4.55 -19.02 -11.92
N ASP A 161 -3.60 -19.75 -12.49
CA ASP A 161 -3.81 -21.16 -12.87
C ASP A 161 -3.65 -22.08 -11.64
N HIS A 162 -4.61 -21.99 -10.73
CA HIS A 162 -4.66 -22.80 -9.52
C HIS A 162 -6.10 -23.26 -9.23
N PRO A 163 -6.34 -24.54 -8.87
CA PRO A 163 -7.69 -25.05 -8.64
C PRO A 163 -8.53 -24.27 -7.64
N VAL A 164 -7.90 -23.82 -6.54
CA VAL A 164 -8.59 -23.01 -5.51
C VAL A 164 -8.98 -21.66 -6.08
N HIS A 165 -8.09 -20.99 -6.80
CA HIS A 165 -8.39 -19.66 -7.37
C HIS A 165 -9.52 -19.69 -8.38
N LYS A 166 -9.67 -20.77 -9.16
CA LYS A 166 -10.76 -20.97 -10.12
C LYS A 166 -12.16 -21.02 -9.47
N LYS A 167 -12.21 -21.29 -8.16
CA LYS A 167 -13.45 -21.35 -7.36
C LYS A 167 -13.80 -20.01 -6.69
N LEU A 168 -12.91 -19.01 -6.73
CA LEU A 168 -13.05 -17.73 -6.06
C LEU A 168 -13.34 -16.59 -7.05
N PRO A 169 -13.93 -15.48 -6.58
CA PRO A 169 -14.06 -14.28 -7.40
C PRO A 169 -12.70 -13.80 -7.91
N THR A 170 -12.64 -13.53 -9.20
CA THR A 170 -11.41 -13.10 -9.90
C THR A 170 -11.36 -11.60 -10.16
N GLU A 171 -12.41 -10.86 -9.86
CA GLU A 171 -12.54 -9.43 -10.13
C GLU A 171 -13.18 -8.71 -8.95
N SER A 172 -12.69 -7.53 -8.63
CA SER A 172 -13.29 -6.63 -7.63
C SER A 172 -13.08 -5.18 -8.04
N ILE A 173 -13.99 -4.31 -7.59
CA ILE A 173 -13.95 -2.87 -7.86
C ILE A 173 -14.37 -2.11 -6.62
N ILE A 174 -13.70 -0.98 -6.36
CA ILE A 174 -14.01 -0.08 -5.25
C ILE A 174 -13.99 1.38 -5.70
N ASP A 175 -15.00 2.13 -5.28
CA ASP A 175 -14.93 3.59 -5.21
C ASP A 175 -14.30 3.95 -3.87
N PHE A 176 -13.07 4.49 -3.94
CA PHE A 176 -12.23 4.65 -2.77
C PHE A 176 -12.68 5.82 -1.88
N SER A 177 -12.75 5.51 -0.60
CA SER A 177 -12.80 6.44 0.52
C SER A 177 -12.13 5.76 1.71
N SER A 178 -11.78 6.48 2.77
CA SER A 178 -11.29 5.79 3.99
C SER A 178 -12.29 4.76 4.50
N THR A 179 -13.58 5.04 4.41
CA THR A 179 -14.63 4.11 4.88
C THR A 179 -14.69 2.84 4.05
N SER A 180 -14.70 2.93 2.72
CA SER A 180 -14.73 1.75 1.84
C SER A 180 -13.42 0.97 1.95
N PHE A 181 -12.26 1.65 2.01
CA PHE A 181 -10.98 1.01 2.22
C PHE A 181 -10.94 0.18 3.51
N VAL A 182 -11.35 0.79 4.65
CA VAL A 182 -11.34 0.10 5.95
C VAL A 182 -12.34 -1.05 6.01
N LYS A 183 -13.53 -0.89 5.43
CA LYS A 183 -14.57 -1.92 5.46
C LYS A 183 -14.31 -3.08 4.51
N GLU A 184 -13.77 -2.80 3.33
CA GLU A 184 -13.79 -3.74 2.21
C GLU A 184 -12.42 -4.26 1.79
N VAL A 185 -11.32 -3.50 2.03
CA VAL A 185 -10.01 -3.81 1.47
C VAL A 185 -8.95 -4.08 2.52
N CYS A 186 -8.82 -3.23 3.53
CA CYS A 186 -7.66 -3.22 4.43
C CYS A 186 -7.38 -4.56 5.14
N ARG A 187 -8.39 -5.44 5.28
CA ARG A 187 -8.28 -6.74 5.94
C ARG A 187 -7.88 -7.89 5.01
N ALA A 188 -7.71 -7.63 3.72
CA ALA A 188 -7.30 -8.64 2.74
C ALA A 188 -5.85 -9.07 2.99
N ARG A 189 -5.64 -10.36 3.27
CA ARG A 189 -4.31 -10.93 3.57
C ARG A 189 -3.56 -11.26 2.30
N THR A 190 -2.23 -11.15 2.36
CA THR A 190 -1.33 -11.72 1.36
C THR A 190 -1.51 -13.24 1.26
N PHE A 191 -1.08 -13.82 0.16
CA PHE A 191 -1.31 -15.23 -0.12
C PHE A 191 -0.13 -15.86 -0.85
N GLY A 192 -0.05 -17.18 -0.78
CA GLY A 192 0.95 -17.97 -1.50
C GLY A 192 0.61 -19.46 -1.52
N SER A 193 1.25 -20.18 -2.41
CA SER A 193 1.12 -21.66 -2.51
C SER A 193 2.08 -22.34 -1.53
N TRP A 194 1.59 -23.39 -0.87
CA TRP A 194 2.43 -24.23 -0.03
C TRP A 194 3.60 -24.84 -0.81
N ASN A 195 3.36 -25.28 -2.05
CA ASN A 195 4.38 -25.90 -2.90
C ASN A 195 5.49 -24.92 -3.32
N GLU A 196 5.18 -23.60 -3.40
CA GLU A 196 6.18 -22.57 -3.71
C GLU A 196 7.03 -22.19 -2.49
N LYS A 197 6.53 -22.44 -1.27
CA LYS A 197 7.20 -22.07 -0.02
C LYS A 197 8.61 -22.64 0.07
N GLU A 198 8.79 -23.93 -0.20
CA GLU A 198 10.11 -24.58 -0.13
C GLU A 198 11.09 -23.98 -1.14
N LEU A 199 10.62 -23.70 -2.36
CA LEU A 199 11.40 -23.04 -3.40
C LEU A 199 11.80 -21.61 -2.99
N LEU A 200 10.87 -20.86 -2.39
CA LEU A 200 11.15 -19.51 -1.91
C LEU A 200 12.15 -19.54 -0.73
N GLN A 201 11.97 -20.46 0.20
CA GLN A 201 12.88 -20.62 1.35
C GLN A 201 14.30 -21.03 0.91
N SER A 202 14.44 -21.85 -0.13
CA SER A 202 15.75 -22.18 -0.70
C SER A 202 16.48 -20.96 -1.28
N LYS A 203 15.74 -19.90 -1.62
CA LYS A 203 16.24 -18.61 -2.08
C LYS A 203 16.31 -17.55 -0.97
N ASN A 204 16.20 -17.95 0.30
CA ASN A 204 16.10 -17.05 1.47
C ASN A 204 14.94 -16.05 1.40
N LEU A 205 13.81 -16.47 0.83
CA LEU A 205 12.56 -15.71 0.78
C LEU A 205 11.46 -16.44 1.57
N ALA A 206 10.43 -15.71 1.98
CA ALA A 206 9.28 -16.23 2.73
C ALA A 206 9.66 -17.01 4.02
N LEU A 207 10.80 -16.65 4.66
CA LEU A 207 11.28 -17.33 5.89
C LEU A 207 10.36 -17.11 7.08
N GLY A 208 9.65 -15.98 7.11
CA GLY A 208 8.66 -15.63 8.15
C GLY A 208 7.22 -15.95 7.77
N ALA A 209 6.98 -16.51 6.56
CA ALA A 209 5.63 -16.82 6.09
C ALA A 209 5.01 -17.99 6.85
N SER A 210 3.75 -17.81 7.29
CA SER A 210 2.96 -18.80 8.00
C SER A 210 1.47 -18.61 7.75
N VAL A 211 0.65 -19.57 8.15
CA VAL A 211 -0.81 -19.45 8.08
C VAL A 211 -1.38 -18.30 8.95
N SER A 212 -0.61 -17.78 9.91
CA SER A 212 -1.02 -16.64 10.73
C SER A 212 -0.85 -15.28 10.04
N ASN A 213 -0.07 -15.21 8.95
CA ASN A 213 0.23 -13.96 8.24
C ASN A 213 0.10 -14.06 6.71
N ALA A 214 -0.45 -15.15 6.21
CA ALA A 214 -0.76 -15.33 4.79
C ALA A 214 -1.90 -16.33 4.61
N ILE A 215 -2.66 -16.20 3.53
CA ILE A 215 -3.51 -17.26 3.04
C ILE A 215 -2.62 -18.26 2.31
N VAL A 216 -2.66 -19.50 2.74
CA VAL A 216 -1.81 -20.57 2.17
C VAL A 216 -2.69 -21.54 1.38
N PHE A 217 -2.38 -21.67 0.09
CA PHE A 217 -3.04 -22.63 -0.78
C PHE A 217 -2.33 -23.98 -0.75
N GLY A 218 -3.09 -25.04 -0.43
CA GLY A 218 -2.75 -26.41 -0.74
C GLY A 218 -3.04 -26.74 -2.21
N GLU A 219 -3.10 -28.01 -2.58
CA GLU A 219 -3.37 -28.40 -3.98
C GLU A 219 -4.82 -28.06 -4.41
N GLU A 220 -5.82 -28.32 -3.56
CA GLU A 220 -7.24 -28.12 -3.87
C GLU A 220 -8.03 -27.32 -2.82
N GLU A 221 -7.38 -26.91 -1.73
CA GLU A 221 -7.99 -26.25 -0.58
C GLU A 221 -7.12 -25.14 0.00
N ILE A 222 -7.72 -24.32 0.85
CA ILE A 222 -7.05 -23.32 1.67
C ILE A 222 -6.64 -23.99 2.98
N LEU A 223 -5.37 -23.88 3.36
CA LEU A 223 -4.81 -24.54 4.54
C LEU A 223 -5.08 -23.78 5.86
N ASN A 224 -5.53 -22.52 5.78
CA ASN A 224 -5.91 -21.77 6.96
C ASN A 224 -7.22 -22.31 7.55
N GLU A 225 -7.22 -22.74 8.81
CA GLU A 225 -8.40 -23.33 9.48
C GLU A 225 -9.60 -22.35 9.51
N GLU A 226 -9.34 -21.04 9.69
CA GLU A 226 -10.33 -19.99 9.68
C GLU A 226 -10.86 -19.64 8.26
N GLY A 227 -10.27 -20.19 7.21
CA GLY A 227 -10.61 -19.89 5.82
C GLY A 227 -10.32 -18.45 5.40
N LEU A 228 -11.10 -17.95 4.45
CA LEU A 228 -11.04 -16.58 3.97
C LEU A 228 -11.85 -15.65 4.88
N ARG A 229 -11.38 -14.41 5.04
CA ARG A 229 -12.10 -13.33 5.75
C ARG A 229 -13.33 -12.84 4.96
N PHE A 230 -13.26 -12.95 3.64
CA PHE A 230 -14.37 -12.68 2.68
C PHE A 230 -14.07 -13.34 1.33
N ASN A 231 -15.10 -13.59 0.54
CA ASN A 231 -15.01 -14.45 -0.66
C ASN A 231 -14.00 -13.93 -1.71
N ASP A 232 -13.87 -12.61 -1.87
CA ASP A 232 -12.99 -11.96 -2.84
C ASP A 232 -11.67 -11.45 -2.21
N GLU A 233 -11.24 -12.08 -1.10
CA GLU A 233 -10.04 -11.65 -0.34
C GLU A 233 -8.78 -11.61 -1.21
N ILE A 234 -8.62 -12.57 -2.13
CA ILE A 234 -7.44 -12.67 -2.99
C ILE A 234 -7.33 -11.46 -3.93
N VAL A 235 -8.41 -11.15 -4.65
CA VAL A 235 -8.39 -10.01 -5.57
C VAL A 235 -8.35 -8.68 -4.81
N LYS A 236 -8.98 -8.60 -3.63
CA LYS A 236 -8.90 -7.40 -2.76
C LYS A 236 -7.51 -7.19 -2.18
N HIS A 237 -6.77 -8.26 -1.93
CA HIS A 237 -5.36 -8.11 -1.55
C HIS A 237 -4.55 -7.47 -2.69
N LYS A 238 -4.75 -7.89 -3.94
CA LYS A 238 -4.10 -7.23 -5.09
C LYS A 238 -4.52 -5.76 -5.26
N MET A 239 -5.75 -5.40 -4.88
CA MET A 239 -6.18 -4.01 -4.83
C MET A 239 -5.48 -3.23 -3.69
N LEU A 240 -5.31 -3.86 -2.53
CA LEU A 240 -4.56 -3.33 -1.40
C LEU A 240 -3.12 -3.01 -1.81
N ASP A 241 -2.42 -3.96 -2.44
CA ASP A 241 -1.08 -3.78 -2.98
C ASP A 241 -1.02 -2.60 -3.96
N ALA A 242 -1.96 -2.56 -4.92
CA ALA A 242 -2.02 -1.50 -5.91
C ALA A 242 -2.24 -0.11 -5.26
N ILE A 243 -3.11 0.00 -4.24
CA ILE A 243 -3.33 1.27 -3.51
C ILE A 243 -2.03 1.74 -2.86
N GLY A 244 -1.28 0.84 -2.22
CA GLY A 244 0.01 1.15 -1.61
C GLY A 244 1.08 1.54 -2.64
N ASP A 245 1.20 0.77 -3.73
CA ASP A 245 2.13 1.05 -4.81
C ASP A 245 1.83 2.40 -5.48
N LEU A 246 0.56 2.70 -5.76
CA LEU A 246 0.14 3.94 -6.40
C LEU A 246 0.41 5.18 -5.52
N TYR A 247 0.45 5.01 -4.20
CA TYR A 247 0.78 6.10 -3.28
C TYR A 247 2.22 6.61 -3.42
N LEU A 248 3.10 5.82 -4.03
CA LEU A 248 4.46 6.20 -4.41
C LEU A 248 4.55 7.29 -5.50
N LEU A 249 3.43 7.76 -6.06
CA LEU A 249 3.38 9.04 -6.79
C LEU A 249 3.65 10.26 -5.89
N GLY A 250 3.67 10.07 -4.57
CA GLY A 250 3.93 11.13 -3.60
C GLY A 250 2.67 11.85 -3.11
N GLY A 251 1.48 11.29 -3.32
CA GLY A 251 0.24 11.87 -2.82
C GLY A 251 -1.02 11.09 -3.21
N ASN A 252 -2.14 11.66 -2.81
CA ASN A 252 -3.46 11.09 -3.05
C ASN A 252 -3.87 11.24 -4.51
N LEU A 253 -4.37 10.16 -5.11
CA LEU A 253 -4.66 10.07 -6.53
C LEU A 253 -6.15 10.37 -6.82
N ILE A 254 -6.41 11.18 -7.86
CA ILE A 254 -7.73 11.35 -8.46
C ILE A 254 -7.65 10.76 -9.86
N GLY A 255 -8.31 9.62 -10.07
CA GLY A 255 -8.29 8.84 -11.30
C GLY A 255 -8.88 7.45 -11.11
N GLN A 256 -9.03 6.70 -12.19
CA GLN A 256 -9.43 5.30 -12.16
C GLN A 256 -8.27 4.41 -12.54
N PHE A 257 -7.82 3.58 -11.62
CA PHE A 257 -6.86 2.51 -11.86
C PHE A 257 -7.56 1.22 -12.26
N SER A 258 -6.98 0.50 -13.22
CA SER A 258 -7.41 -0.84 -13.62
C SER A 258 -6.18 -1.73 -13.81
N GLY A 259 -6.13 -2.84 -13.05
CA GLY A 259 -5.08 -3.85 -13.12
C GLY A 259 -5.63 -5.20 -13.60
N TYR A 260 -4.97 -5.82 -14.56
CA TYR A 260 -5.19 -7.20 -14.96
C TYR A 260 -3.87 -7.96 -14.85
N LYS A 261 -3.83 -9.00 -14.03
CA LYS A 261 -2.60 -9.75 -13.70
C LYS A 261 -1.43 -8.84 -13.29
N SER A 262 -1.71 -7.60 -12.91
CA SER A 262 -0.71 -6.62 -12.51
C SER A 262 -0.06 -7.01 -11.18
N GLY A 263 1.16 -6.52 -10.99
CA GLY A 263 1.91 -6.62 -9.74
C GLY A 263 2.81 -5.40 -9.59
N HIS A 264 3.63 -5.39 -8.56
CA HIS A 264 4.48 -4.25 -8.17
C HIS A 264 5.32 -3.69 -9.32
N ALA A 265 5.88 -4.57 -10.17
CA ALA A 265 6.67 -4.15 -11.34
C ALA A 265 5.86 -3.32 -12.33
N LEU A 266 4.65 -3.78 -12.73
CA LEU A 266 3.79 -3.03 -13.65
C LEU A 266 3.21 -1.77 -13.00
N ASN A 267 2.86 -1.83 -11.72
CA ASN A 267 2.39 -0.68 -10.98
C ASN A 267 3.48 0.40 -10.96
N ASN A 268 4.72 0.06 -10.61
CA ASN A 268 5.83 1.03 -10.63
C ASN A 268 6.14 1.54 -12.04
N GLN A 269 6.10 0.68 -13.06
CA GLN A 269 6.28 1.12 -14.45
C GLN A 269 5.21 2.12 -14.87
N LEU A 270 3.95 1.93 -14.45
CA LEU A 270 2.88 2.90 -14.68
C LEU A 270 3.18 4.24 -14.02
N LEU A 271 3.62 4.23 -12.75
CA LEU A 271 3.96 5.46 -12.03
C LEU A 271 5.09 6.23 -12.72
N ARG A 272 6.16 5.54 -13.10
CA ARG A 272 7.28 6.17 -13.84
C ARG A 272 6.81 6.80 -15.15
N LYS A 273 5.95 6.11 -15.89
CA LYS A 273 5.38 6.63 -17.14
C LYS A 273 4.49 7.86 -16.92
N ILE A 274 3.78 7.94 -15.79
CA ILE A 274 3.01 9.13 -15.40
C ILE A 274 3.96 10.30 -15.11
N ILE A 275 5.02 10.05 -14.32
CA ILE A 275 5.98 11.09 -13.90
C ILE A 275 6.76 11.65 -15.11
N GLU A 276 7.12 10.80 -16.07
CA GLU A 276 7.83 11.19 -17.30
C GLU A 276 7.00 12.11 -18.22
N ASP A 277 5.67 12.10 -18.07
CA ASP A 277 4.75 12.84 -18.90
C ASP A 277 4.05 13.97 -18.11
N ASN A 278 4.64 15.17 -18.17
CA ASN A 278 4.13 16.34 -17.46
C ASN A 278 2.69 16.75 -17.87
N GLU A 279 2.16 16.25 -18.97
CA GLU A 279 0.77 16.48 -19.38
C GLU A 279 -0.20 15.43 -18.84
N ALA A 280 0.33 14.33 -18.27
CA ALA A 280 -0.46 13.20 -17.79
C ALA A 280 -1.25 13.51 -16.53
N TYR A 281 -0.79 14.45 -15.74
CA TYR A 281 -1.39 14.78 -14.45
C TYR A 281 -1.26 16.28 -14.12
N GLU A 282 -1.99 16.70 -13.12
CA GLU A 282 -1.84 18.00 -12.46
C GLU A 282 -1.94 17.82 -10.95
N VAL A 283 -1.24 18.67 -10.20
CA VAL A 283 -1.39 18.72 -8.74
C VAL A 283 -2.43 19.76 -8.40
N ILE A 284 -3.47 19.35 -7.68
CA ILE A 284 -4.58 20.23 -7.29
C ILE A 284 -4.82 20.18 -5.78
N GLU A 285 -5.45 21.24 -5.26
CA GLU A 285 -5.84 21.39 -3.86
C GLU A 285 -7.31 21.79 -3.78
N PHE A 286 -7.98 21.49 -2.66
CA PHE A 286 -9.37 21.86 -2.44
C PHE A 286 -9.50 22.79 -1.22
N GLU A 287 -9.82 24.05 -1.45
CA GLU A 287 -10.12 25.01 -0.38
C GLU A 287 -11.39 24.61 0.39
N ASN A 288 -12.43 24.12 -0.31
CA ASN A 288 -13.61 23.55 0.32
C ASN A 288 -13.54 22.01 0.27
N SER A 289 -13.57 21.37 1.44
CA SER A 289 -13.54 19.89 1.56
C SER A 289 -14.74 19.20 0.89
N GLU A 290 -15.86 19.87 0.73
CA GLU A 290 -17.06 19.34 0.04
C GLU A 290 -16.85 19.17 -1.46
N ASN A 291 -15.91 19.91 -2.04
CA ASN A 291 -15.57 19.82 -3.46
C ASN A 291 -14.57 18.69 -3.76
N ALA A 292 -13.94 18.10 -2.72
CA ALA A 292 -13.02 17.00 -2.90
C ALA A 292 -13.79 15.73 -3.23
N PRO A 293 -13.40 15.01 -4.29
CA PRO A 293 -14.13 13.81 -4.74
C PRO A 293 -13.82 12.57 -3.89
N ILE A 294 -12.91 12.68 -2.91
CA ILE A 294 -12.50 11.58 -2.03
C ILE A 294 -12.77 12.00 -0.59
N SER A 295 -13.47 11.16 0.17
CA SER A 295 -13.73 11.40 1.59
C SER A 295 -12.76 10.61 2.48
N TYR A 296 -12.20 11.31 3.47
CA TYR A 296 -11.36 10.71 4.50
C TYR A 296 -12.08 10.75 5.86
N VAL A 297 -11.86 9.71 6.67
CA VAL A 297 -12.35 9.69 8.07
C VAL A 297 -11.80 10.92 8.79
N ARG A 298 -12.68 11.64 9.48
CA ARG A 298 -12.25 12.80 10.30
C ARG A 298 -11.47 12.31 11.51
N PRO A 299 -10.41 13.01 11.92
CA PRO A 299 -9.75 12.75 13.19
C PRO A 299 -10.79 12.80 14.33
N PRO A 300 -10.78 11.85 15.28
CA PRO A 300 -11.79 11.78 16.36
C PRO A 300 -11.77 12.98 17.31
N PHE A 301 -10.77 13.86 17.22
CA PHE A 301 -10.60 15.08 18.01
C PHE A 301 -10.29 16.28 17.09
N GLY A 302 -11.18 16.57 16.15
CA GLY A 302 -11.21 17.90 15.53
C GLY A 302 -11.59 18.91 16.61
N ASP A 303 -10.89 20.05 16.65
CA ASP A 303 -11.11 21.12 17.62
C ASP A 303 -12.60 21.36 17.85
N ILE A 304 -13.02 21.19 19.11
CA ILE A 304 -14.27 21.74 19.60
C ILE A 304 -13.98 23.23 19.72
N GLU A 305 -14.32 24.01 18.67
CA GLU A 305 -14.47 25.46 18.79
C GLU A 305 -15.67 25.82 19.69
#